data_5ee1545d1c981e52eeb6ce370571a7db
#
_entry.id   5ee1545d1c981e52eeb6ce370571a7db
#
_cell.length_a   1.000
_cell.length_b   1.000
_cell.length_c   1.000
_cell.angle_alpha   90.00
_cell.angle_beta   90.00
_cell.angle_gamma   90.00
#
_symmetry.space_group_name_H-M   'P 1'
#
loop_
_entity.id
_entity.type
_entity.pdbx_description
1 polymer ?
#
loop_
_entity_poly.entity_id
_entity_poly.type
_entity_poly.pdbx_seq_one_letter_code
_entity_poly.pdbx_strand_id
1 'polypeptide(L)'
;MKKLLFVAMTILLGIAGCAQNSVVDTLTAQKEALKLTTKLNKLQLSYEKEKANYIKLNEEVDKLNAEANAATAAFNTSNASNTVKDAKETIKQLKAAKKANKKLEKSRKKLQCYEKKIAKTKEKLDKLNKRVQFVNQ
;
A
#
# COMPACT_ATOMS: atom_id res chain seq x y z
N MET A 1 -15.27 4.67 8.95
CA MET A 1 -14.14 3.80 8.58
C MET A 1 -13.62 2.98 9.77
N LYS A 2 -14.50 2.18 10.43
CA LYS A 2 -14.14 1.35 11.62
C LYS A 2 -14.57 -0.11 11.46
N LYS A 3 -14.75 -0.64 10.24
CA LYS A 3 -15.35 -1.97 10.02
C LYS A 3 -14.41 -3.07 9.46
N LEU A 4 -13.10 -2.85 9.43
CA LEU A 4 -12.14 -3.83 8.87
C LEU A 4 -11.32 -4.60 9.92
N LEU A 5 -11.57 -4.42 11.21
CA LEU A 5 -10.76 -5.03 12.29
C LEU A 5 -11.34 -6.34 12.87
N PHE A 6 -12.50 -6.82 12.43
CA PHE A 6 -13.21 -7.92 13.12
C PHE A 6 -13.20 -9.29 12.44
N VAL A 7 -12.46 -9.52 11.36
CA VAL A 7 -12.49 -10.82 10.66
C VAL A 7 -11.45 -11.84 11.19
N ALA A 8 -10.58 -11.47 12.10
CA ALA A 8 -9.46 -12.32 12.53
C ALA A 8 -9.71 -13.19 13.78
N MET A 9 -10.90 -13.19 14.38
CA MET A 9 -11.06 -13.78 15.73
C MET A 9 -12.02 -14.98 15.86
N THR A 10 -12.49 -15.57 14.80
CA THR A 10 -13.50 -16.65 14.86
C THR A 10 -12.98 -18.07 14.61
N ILE A 11 -11.67 -18.34 14.69
CA ILE A 11 -11.12 -19.69 14.37
C ILE A 11 -10.76 -20.50 15.64
N LEU A 12 -11.11 -20.07 16.85
CA LEU A 12 -10.54 -20.68 18.07
C LEU A 12 -11.46 -21.62 18.87
N LEU A 13 -12.63 -22.01 18.39
CA LEU A 13 -13.52 -22.89 19.17
C LEU A 13 -13.99 -24.10 18.36
N GLY A 14 -13.36 -25.23 18.59
CA GLY A 14 -13.88 -26.52 18.11
C GLY A 14 -12.86 -27.62 17.91
N ILE A 15 -12.13 -28.05 18.94
CA ILE A 15 -11.36 -29.28 18.85
C ILE A 15 -11.53 -30.07 20.15
N ALA A 16 -12.43 -31.07 20.12
CA ALA A 16 -12.39 -32.18 21.03
C ALA A 16 -12.49 -33.48 20.21
N GLY A 17 -11.43 -34.28 20.25
CA GLY A 17 -11.52 -35.68 19.84
C GLY A 17 -10.35 -36.20 18.96
N CYS A 18 -9.49 -37.01 19.57
CA CYS A 18 -8.74 -38.17 19.06
C CYS A 18 -7.56 -37.98 18.12
N ALA A 19 -6.44 -38.43 18.65
CA ALA A 19 -5.16 -38.86 18.06
C ALA A 19 -3.99 -37.87 18.28
N GLN A 20 -3.01 -38.32 19.05
CA GLN A 20 -1.86 -37.56 19.54
C GLN A 20 -1.02 -36.90 18.41
N ASN A 21 -0.95 -37.49 17.23
CA ASN A 21 -0.26 -36.89 16.07
C ASN A 21 -1.06 -35.73 15.43
N SER A 22 -2.39 -35.78 15.45
CA SER A 22 -3.23 -34.73 14.89
C SER A 22 -3.21 -33.44 15.74
N VAL A 23 -3.00 -33.55 17.04
CA VAL A 23 -2.91 -32.38 17.94
C VAL A 23 -1.65 -31.56 17.68
N VAL A 24 -0.49 -32.21 17.49
CA VAL A 24 0.77 -31.53 17.17
C VAL A 24 0.68 -30.82 15.81
N ASP A 25 0.11 -31.49 14.82
CA ASP A 25 -0.07 -30.91 13.47
C ASP A 25 -1.04 -29.73 13.50
N THR A 26 -2.12 -29.84 14.27
CA THR A 26 -3.10 -28.76 14.47
C THR A 26 -2.48 -27.54 15.17
N LEU A 27 -1.72 -27.76 16.25
CA LEU A 27 -1.04 -26.67 16.96
C LEU A 27 0.03 -26.00 16.08
N THR A 28 0.73 -26.78 15.26
CA THR A 28 1.70 -26.25 14.32
C THR A 28 1.03 -25.40 13.25
N ALA A 29 -0.08 -25.85 12.69
CA ALA A 29 -0.86 -25.11 11.72
C ALA A 29 -1.47 -23.82 12.33
N GLN A 30 -1.96 -23.87 13.56
CA GLN A 30 -2.43 -22.67 14.29
C GLN A 30 -1.31 -21.65 14.49
N LYS A 31 -0.11 -22.10 14.88
CA LYS A 31 1.07 -21.23 15.04
C LYS A 31 1.45 -20.56 13.71
N GLU A 32 1.38 -21.30 12.61
CA GLU A 32 1.65 -20.76 11.27
C GLU A 32 0.56 -19.77 10.85
N ALA A 33 -0.72 -20.06 11.09
CA ALA A 33 -1.84 -19.15 10.84
C ALA A 33 -1.69 -17.83 11.60
N LEU A 34 -1.31 -17.87 12.88
CA LEU A 34 -1.04 -16.67 13.69
C LEU A 34 0.11 -15.84 13.12
N LYS A 35 1.19 -16.48 12.68
CA LYS A 35 2.32 -15.80 12.03
C LYS A 35 1.88 -15.12 10.72
N LEU A 36 1.11 -15.81 9.89
CA LEU A 36 0.60 -15.26 8.63
C LEU A 36 -0.39 -14.12 8.87
N THR A 37 -1.28 -14.24 9.84
CA THR A 37 -2.22 -13.18 10.25
C THR A 37 -1.47 -11.94 10.75
N THR A 38 -0.47 -12.12 11.60
CA THR A 38 0.38 -11.00 12.07
C THR A 38 1.09 -10.32 10.91
N LYS A 39 1.61 -11.10 9.95
CA LYS A 39 2.25 -10.57 8.74
C LYS A 39 1.25 -9.82 7.87
N LEU A 40 0.04 -10.36 7.70
CA LEU A 40 -1.03 -9.71 6.94
C LEU A 40 -1.39 -8.36 7.53
N ASN A 41 -1.60 -8.29 8.85
CA ASN A 41 -1.93 -7.05 9.56
C ASN A 41 -0.82 -5.99 9.41
N LYS A 42 0.46 -6.39 9.49
CA LYS A 42 1.60 -5.49 9.26
C LYS A 42 1.63 -4.96 7.82
N LEU A 43 1.34 -5.80 6.84
CA LEU A 43 1.28 -5.40 5.43
C LEU A 43 0.12 -4.45 5.16
N GLN A 44 -1.06 -4.71 5.72
CA GLN A 44 -2.23 -3.84 5.62
C GLN A 44 -1.97 -2.47 6.25
N LEU A 45 -1.37 -2.43 7.45
CA LEU A 45 -1.00 -1.17 8.09
C LEU A 45 -0.01 -0.37 7.24
N SER A 46 0.98 -1.04 6.65
CA SER A 46 1.95 -0.39 5.77
C SER A 46 1.31 0.12 4.48
N TYR A 47 0.37 -0.63 3.93
CA TYR A 47 -0.43 -0.22 2.77
C TYR A 47 -1.26 1.04 3.07
N GLU A 48 -1.98 1.08 4.20
CA GLU A 48 -2.79 2.25 4.56
C GLU A 48 -1.93 3.49 4.81
N LYS A 49 -0.76 3.33 5.44
CA LYS A 49 0.21 4.43 5.60
C LYS A 49 0.71 4.96 4.25
N GLU A 50 1.07 4.06 3.33
CA GLU A 50 1.52 4.48 1.99
C GLU A 50 0.39 5.08 1.17
N LYS A 51 -0.86 4.60 1.33
CA LYS A 51 -2.05 5.17 0.69
C LYS A 51 -2.30 6.61 1.14
N ALA A 52 -2.19 6.88 2.44
CA ALA A 52 -2.29 8.24 2.96
C ALA A 52 -1.17 9.15 2.41
N ASN A 53 0.06 8.61 2.31
CA ASN A 53 1.17 9.32 1.68
C ASN A 53 0.93 9.59 0.18
N TYR A 54 0.39 8.62 -0.55
CA TYR A 54 0.06 8.76 -1.96
C TYR A 54 -0.95 9.87 -2.20
N ILE A 55 -2.00 9.97 -1.37
CA ILE A 55 -3.01 11.03 -1.47
C ILE A 55 -2.36 12.42 -1.31
N LYS A 56 -1.51 12.59 -0.28
CA LYS A 56 -0.79 13.86 -0.07
C LYS A 56 0.15 14.20 -1.23
N LEU A 57 0.85 13.20 -1.77
CA LEU A 57 1.72 13.40 -2.92
C LEU A 57 0.93 13.75 -4.18
N ASN A 58 -0.27 13.21 -4.35
CA ASN A 58 -1.14 13.54 -5.48
C ASN A 58 -1.57 15.00 -5.43
N GLU A 59 -2.02 15.47 -4.26
CA GLU A 59 -2.37 16.89 -4.05
C GLU A 59 -1.17 17.82 -4.29
N GLU A 60 0.04 17.44 -3.83
CA GLU A 60 1.29 18.18 -4.10
C GLU A 60 1.59 18.25 -5.60
N VAL A 61 1.41 17.13 -6.31
CA VAL A 61 1.64 17.03 -7.76
C VAL A 61 0.66 17.91 -8.52
N ASP A 62 -0.63 17.88 -8.18
CA ASP A 62 -1.65 18.69 -8.84
C ASP A 62 -1.34 20.19 -8.70
N LYS A 63 -0.95 20.61 -7.48
CA LYS A 63 -0.53 21.98 -7.21
C LYS A 63 0.71 22.39 -8.03
N LEU A 64 1.77 21.58 -7.98
CA LEU A 64 3.01 21.88 -8.68
C LEU A 64 2.87 21.84 -10.21
N ASN A 65 2.01 20.97 -10.74
CA ASN A 65 1.68 20.97 -12.15
C ASN A 65 0.91 22.24 -12.57
N ALA A 66 -0.03 22.68 -11.76
CA ALA A 66 -0.75 23.93 -12.00
C ALA A 66 0.22 25.15 -11.99
N GLU A 67 1.12 25.23 -11.01
CA GLU A 67 2.16 26.26 -10.92
C GLU A 67 3.12 26.22 -12.14
N ALA A 68 3.54 25.05 -12.57
CA ALA A 68 4.41 24.89 -13.75
C ALA A 68 3.70 25.29 -15.05
N ASN A 69 2.41 24.96 -15.18
CA ASN A 69 1.60 25.37 -16.33
C ASN A 69 1.39 26.89 -16.36
N ALA A 70 1.10 27.50 -15.21
CA ALA A 70 0.95 28.96 -15.08
C ALA A 70 2.26 29.68 -15.43
N ALA A 71 3.40 29.21 -14.92
CA ALA A 71 4.72 29.75 -15.23
C ALA A 71 5.07 29.61 -16.73
N THR A 72 4.68 28.51 -17.37
CA THR A 72 4.88 28.29 -18.81
C THR A 72 4.01 29.24 -19.63
N ALA A 73 2.76 29.45 -19.25
CA ALA A 73 1.85 30.38 -19.92
C ALA A 73 2.33 31.85 -19.77
N ALA A 74 2.77 32.22 -18.58
CA ALA A 74 3.31 33.56 -18.31
C ALA A 74 4.59 33.84 -19.13
N PHE A 75 5.48 32.84 -19.26
CA PHE A 75 6.68 32.93 -20.09
C PHE A 75 6.36 33.21 -21.56
N ASN A 76 5.35 32.57 -22.12
CA ASN A 76 4.95 32.75 -23.53
C ASN A 76 4.34 34.14 -23.78
N THR A 77 3.93 34.87 -22.76
CA THR A 77 3.33 36.21 -22.85
C THR A 77 4.26 37.32 -22.37
N SER A 78 5.43 36.99 -21.80
CA SER A 78 6.38 37.99 -21.30
C SER A 78 7.17 38.68 -22.40
N ASN A 79 7.52 39.95 -22.16
CA ASN A 79 8.35 40.72 -23.10
C ASN A 79 9.84 40.36 -22.96
N ALA A 80 10.65 40.74 -23.94
CA ALA A 80 12.07 40.38 -24.06
C ALA A 80 12.92 40.77 -22.84
N SER A 81 12.60 41.84 -22.10
CA SER A 81 13.38 42.32 -20.95
C SER A 81 13.33 41.35 -19.74
N ASN A 82 12.27 40.56 -19.60
CA ASN A 82 12.06 39.62 -18.49
C ASN A 82 12.34 38.16 -18.88
N THR A 83 12.59 37.86 -20.14
CA THR A 83 12.70 36.50 -20.70
C THR A 83 13.65 35.60 -19.90
N VAL A 84 14.83 36.08 -19.50
CA VAL A 84 15.82 35.26 -18.76
C VAL A 84 15.35 34.93 -17.34
N LYS A 85 14.69 35.87 -16.66
CA LYS A 85 14.16 35.65 -15.29
C LYS A 85 12.98 34.68 -15.36
N ASP A 86 12.07 34.87 -16.29
CA ASP A 86 10.88 34.04 -16.46
C ASP A 86 11.26 32.62 -16.90
N ALA A 87 12.27 32.47 -17.76
CA ALA A 87 12.81 31.16 -18.14
C ALA A 87 13.40 30.41 -16.93
N LYS A 88 14.15 31.09 -16.05
CA LYS A 88 14.69 30.46 -14.82
C LYS A 88 13.59 29.99 -13.88
N GLU A 89 12.56 30.81 -13.66
CA GLU A 89 11.43 30.45 -12.81
C GLU A 89 10.63 29.29 -13.41
N THR A 90 10.30 29.35 -14.70
CA THR A 90 9.62 28.25 -15.41
C THR A 90 10.39 26.95 -15.30
N ILE A 91 11.71 26.96 -15.53
CA ILE A 91 12.57 25.77 -15.38
C ILE A 91 12.54 25.23 -13.94
N LYS A 92 12.54 26.11 -12.94
CA LYS A 92 12.47 25.72 -11.53
C LYS A 92 11.14 25.02 -11.22
N GLN A 93 10.00 25.57 -11.65
CA GLN A 93 8.69 24.99 -11.47
C GLN A 93 8.54 23.64 -12.18
N LEU A 94 9.00 23.55 -13.43
CA LEU A 94 9.01 22.30 -14.19
C LEU A 94 9.87 21.21 -13.52
N LYS A 95 11.03 21.57 -12.96
CA LYS A 95 11.87 20.64 -12.20
C LYS A 95 11.18 20.17 -10.91
N ALA A 96 10.50 21.06 -10.20
CA ALA A 96 9.74 20.73 -9.01
C ALA A 96 8.60 19.76 -9.33
N ALA A 97 7.77 20.08 -10.32
CA ALA A 97 6.70 19.22 -10.81
C ALA A 97 7.22 17.83 -11.26
N LYS A 98 8.31 17.79 -12.03
CA LYS A 98 8.95 16.52 -12.44
C LYS A 98 9.41 15.69 -11.23
N LYS A 99 9.99 16.32 -10.20
CA LYS A 99 10.43 15.63 -8.98
C LYS A 99 9.25 15.08 -8.18
N ALA A 100 8.17 15.84 -8.05
CA ALA A 100 6.96 15.43 -7.36
C ALA A 100 6.28 14.25 -8.11
N ASN A 101 6.12 14.34 -9.42
CA ASN A 101 5.61 13.23 -10.26
C ASN A 101 6.42 11.94 -10.08
N LYS A 102 7.76 12.02 -10.02
CA LYS A 102 8.61 10.85 -9.75
C LYS A 102 8.36 10.26 -8.37
N LYS A 103 8.10 11.08 -7.34
CA LYS A 103 7.77 10.61 -5.99
C LYS A 103 6.42 9.89 -5.98
N LEU A 104 5.41 10.47 -6.64
CA LEU A 104 4.08 9.89 -6.79
C LEU A 104 4.14 8.52 -7.46
N GLU A 105 4.87 8.40 -8.55
CA GLU A 105 5.07 7.13 -9.26
C GLU A 105 5.76 6.07 -8.38
N LYS A 106 6.75 6.45 -7.58
CA LYS A 106 7.39 5.54 -6.61
C LYS A 106 6.40 5.07 -5.55
N SER A 107 5.56 5.97 -5.03
CA SER A 107 4.52 5.64 -4.05
C SER A 107 3.49 4.67 -4.65
N ARG A 108 3.03 4.92 -5.88
CA ARG A 108 2.15 4.02 -6.63
C ARG A 108 2.73 2.61 -6.76
N LYS A 109 4.01 2.49 -7.14
CA LYS A 109 4.70 1.18 -7.23
C LYS A 109 4.78 0.47 -5.89
N LYS A 110 4.97 1.19 -4.78
CA LYS A 110 4.95 0.61 -3.44
C LYS A 110 3.56 0.08 -3.07
N LEU A 111 2.48 0.82 -3.38
CA LEU A 111 1.11 0.35 -3.16
C LEU A 111 0.85 -0.96 -3.90
N GLN A 112 1.19 -1.03 -5.18
CA GLN A 112 1.06 -2.26 -5.98
C GLN A 112 1.88 -3.43 -5.38
N CYS A 113 3.06 -3.15 -4.85
CA CYS A 113 3.87 -4.16 -4.17
C CYS A 113 3.21 -4.68 -2.89
N TYR A 114 2.62 -3.79 -2.08
CA TYR A 114 1.87 -4.19 -0.89
C TYR A 114 0.63 -5.01 -1.25
N GLU A 115 -0.14 -4.60 -2.26
CA GLU A 115 -1.31 -5.35 -2.75
C GLU A 115 -0.95 -6.78 -3.13
N LYS A 116 0.11 -6.96 -3.93
CA LYS A 116 0.62 -8.28 -4.32
C LYS A 116 1.04 -9.12 -3.10
N LYS A 117 1.70 -8.51 -2.11
CA LYS A 117 2.13 -9.22 -0.89
C LYS A 117 0.94 -9.60 -0.01
N ILE A 118 -0.05 -8.72 0.11
CA ILE A 118 -1.30 -8.97 0.84
C ILE A 118 -2.05 -10.12 0.19
N ALA A 119 -2.26 -10.09 -1.13
CA ALA A 119 -2.93 -11.16 -1.88
C ALA A 119 -2.25 -12.52 -1.67
N LYS A 120 -0.92 -12.60 -1.84
CA LYS A 120 -0.15 -13.84 -1.61
C LYS A 120 -0.23 -14.33 -0.16
N THR A 121 -0.30 -13.42 0.81
CA THR A 121 -0.38 -13.82 2.23
C THR A 121 -1.78 -14.34 2.56
N LYS A 122 -2.84 -13.73 2.01
CA LYS A 122 -4.22 -14.22 2.11
C LYS A 122 -4.36 -15.61 1.49
N GLU A 123 -3.86 -15.80 0.27
CA GLU A 123 -3.90 -17.12 -0.39
C GLU A 123 -3.23 -18.23 0.45
N LYS A 124 -2.08 -17.92 1.07
CA LYS A 124 -1.41 -18.87 1.97
C LYS A 124 -2.26 -19.20 3.20
N LEU A 125 -2.91 -18.18 3.77
CA LEU A 125 -3.77 -18.35 4.93
C LEU A 125 -4.99 -19.21 4.57
N ASP A 126 -5.61 -18.98 3.41
CA ASP A 126 -6.76 -19.75 2.93
C ASP A 126 -6.39 -21.21 2.68
N LYS A 127 -5.22 -21.48 2.07
CA LYS A 127 -4.71 -22.85 1.88
C LYS A 127 -4.47 -23.56 3.22
N LEU A 128 -3.95 -22.85 4.20
CA LEU A 128 -3.69 -23.39 5.53
C LEU A 128 -5.00 -23.72 6.26
N ASN A 129 -5.99 -22.81 6.20
CA ASN A 129 -7.31 -23.01 6.78
C ASN A 129 -8.04 -24.22 6.18
N LYS A 130 -7.99 -24.39 4.86
CA LYS A 130 -8.54 -25.59 4.19
C LYS A 130 -7.87 -26.86 4.70
N ARG A 131 -6.54 -26.86 4.82
CA ARG A 131 -5.78 -28.01 5.32
C ARG A 131 -6.17 -28.40 6.74
N VAL A 132 -6.38 -27.42 7.62
CA VAL A 132 -6.83 -27.66 9.00
C VAL A 132 -8.24 -28.25 9.04
N GLN A 133 -9.14 -27.84 8.15
CA GLN A 133 -10.50 -28.39 8.06
C GLN A 133 -10.52 -29.85 7.62
N PHE A 134 -9.64 -30.28 6.69
CA PHE A 134 -9.57 -31.67 6.25
C PHE A 134 -9.01 -32.64 7.27
N VAL A 135 -8.22 -32.17 8.23
CA VAL A 135 -7.66 -33.02 9.30
C VAL A 135 -8.69 -33.30 10.42
N ASN A 136 -9.78 -32.51 10.46
CA ASN A 136 -10.83 -32.63 11.47
C ASN A 136 -12.08 -33.40 10.98
N GLN A 137 -12.07 -34.01 9.81
CA GLN A 137 -13.05 -34.97 9.30
C GLN A 137 -12.50 -36.40 9.34
#